data_05fe7b2f043604cdf94a8b84e1a79400
#
_entry.id   05fe7b2f043604cdf94a8b84e1a79400
#
_cell.length_a   1.000
_cell.length_b   1.000
_cell.length_c   1.000
_cell.angle_alpha   90.00
_cell.angle_beta   90.00
_cell.angle_gamma   90.00
#
_symmetry.space_group_name_H-M   'P 1'
#
loop_
_entity.id
_entity.type
_entity.pdbx_description
1 polymer ?
#
loop_
_entity_poly.entity_id
_entity_poly.type
_entity_poly.pdbx_seq_one_letter_code
_entity_poly.pdbx_strand_id
1 'polypeptide(L)'
;MISSEIDCDRLDYLLRDSYNTGTKYGLVDLERIISGLTFSPDGNIAIKPKGIIAIEHFLVLRNLMYRTIYNHRINEISTWILEKIIFTIKVNFEKKIWIDNSLHKWIFSSQNLDFDDFIKNDDITFYYHLIKWKDESFEPLSKLCKMFIDRDLLKASDISSLSKMNRLKILAVATKLCEKNGYDSEIFCGIKERSFKGFESNNALKIWDGTYQSTLENSSALIKTLMRSEESSFIIYPSIIKNEIHNEISLIKNNS
;
A
#
# COMPACT_ATOMS: atom_id res chain seq x y z
N MET A 1 5.34 14.69 -18.35
CA MET A 1 5.44 14.77 -16.86
C MET A 1 4.20 14.24 -16.13
N ILE A 2 3.35 13.48 -16.79
CA ILE A 2 2.12 12.92 -16.17
C ILE A 2 2.37 11.48 -15.68
N SER A 3 3.38 10.78 -16.19
CA SER A 3 3.70 9.42 -15.79
C SER A 3 5.21 9.20 -15.90
N SER A 4 5.94 9.51 -14.86
CA SER A 4 7.40 9.30 -14.77
C SER A 4 7.82 9.15 -13.31
N GLU A 5 9.09 8.81 -13.05
CA GLU A 5 9.61 8.77 -11.67
C GLU A 5 9.63 10.15 -10.98
N ILE A 6 9.57 11.24 -11.77
CA ILE A 6 9.48 12.63 -11.30
C ILE A 6 8.30 13.29 -12.02
N ASP A 7 7.10 12.82 -11.75
CA ASP A 7 5.89 13.45 -12.27
C ASP A 7 5.33 14.51 -11.32
N CYS A 8 4.46 15.36 -11.86
CA CYS A 8 3.87 16.45 -11.09
C CYS A 8 3.04 15.95 -9.92
N ASP A 9 2.38 14.80 -10.07
CA ASP A 9 1.56 14.20 -9.02
C ASP A 9 2.43 13.79 -7.83
N ARG A 10 3.55 13.10 -8.07
CA ARG A 10 4.50 12.70 -7.02
C ARG A 10 5.13 13.89 -6.32
N LEU A 11 5.48 14.92 -7.06
CA LEU A 11 6.04 16.16 -6.49
C LEU A 11 5.00 16.88 -5.60
N ASP A 12 3.72 16.86 -5.96
CA ASP A 12 2.64 17.45 -5.17
C ASP A 12 2.32 16.62 -3.94
N TYR A 13 1.96 15.32 -4.11
CA TYR A 13 1.43 14.56 -2.98
C TYR A 13 2.48 14.33 -1.89
N LEU A 14 3.77 14.19 -2.21
CA LEU A 14 4.80 14.02 -1.18
C LEU A 14 4.87 15.21 -0.23
N LEU A 15 4.76 16.44 -0.74
CA LEU A 15 4.71 17.65 0.08
C LEU A 15 3.42 17.71 0.91
N ARG A 16 2.29 17.53 0.25
CA ARG A 16 0.97 17.59 0.87
C ARG A 16 0.79 16.54 1.95
N ASP A 17 1.17 15.29 1.68
CA ASP A 17 1.05 14.19 2.63
C ASP A 17 2.04 14.35 3.80
N SER A 18 3.25 14.85 3.54
CA SER A 18 4.20 15.20 4.60
C SER A 18 3.61 16.24 5.55
N TYR A 19 2.98 17.28 5.01
CA TYR A 19 2.30 18.29 5.80
C TYR A 19 1.14 17.71 6.62
N ASN A 20 0.25 16.96 5.98
CA ASN A 20 -0.95 16.40 6.60
C ASN A 20 -0.64 15.31 7.66
N THR A 21 0.44 14.55 7.47
CA THR A 21 0.86 13.51 8.42
C THR A 21 1.79 14.02 9.53
N GLY A 22 2.24 15.28 9.42
CA GLY A 22 3.18 15.89 10.37
C GLY A 22 4.60 15.33 10.28
N THR A 23 4.93 14.58 9.21
CA THR A 23 6.30 14.09 8.98
C THR A 23 7.14 15.13 8.26
N LYS A 24 8.47 15.00 8.35
CA LYS A 24 9.40 15.86 7.61
C LYS A 24 10.05 15.15 6.42
N TYR A 25 9.64 13.91 6.14
CA TYR A 25 10.25 13.10 5.08
C TYR A 25 9.90 13.57 3.66
N GLY A 26 8.81 14.30 3.46
CA GLY A 26 8.39 14.80 2.15
C GLY A 26 8.83 16.23 1.84
N LEU A 27 9.76 16.82 2.59
CA LEU A 27 10.26 18.17 2.34
C LEU A 27 11.17 18.20 1.12
N VAL A 28 10.59 18.35 -0.05
CA VAL A 28 11.24 18.33 -1.36
C VAL A 28 11.60 19.75 -1.79
N ASP A 29 12.84 19.95 -2.28
CA ASP A 29 13.27 21.21 -2.90
C ASP A 29 12.81 21.26 -4.37
N LEU A 30 11.55 21.65 -4.58
CA LEU A 30 10.94 21.71 -5.91
C LEU A 30 11.66 22.66 -6.86
N GLU A 31 12.08 23.83 -6.39
CA GLU A 31 12.76 24.84 -7.22
C GLU A 31 14.05 24.28 -7.77
N ARG A 32 14.81 23.57 -6.95
CA ARG A 32 16.06 22.93 -7.36
C ARG A 32 15.85 21.79 -8.33
N ILE A 33 14.80 20.99 -8.15
CA ILE A 33 14.41 19.94 -9.08
C ILE A 33 14.03 20.56 -10.43
N ILE A 34 13.11 21.52 -10.45
CA ILE A 34 12.63 22.18 -11.68
C ILE A 34 13.79 22.85 -12.42
N SER A 35 14.67 23.57 -11.73
CA SER A 35 15.86 24.22 -12.35
C SER A 35 16.88 23.21 -12.90
N GLY A 36 16.87 22.00 -12.34
CA GLY A 36 17.69 20.86 -12.77
C GLY A 36 17.16 20.13 -14.00
N LEU A 37 15.93 20.40 -14.45
CA LEU A 37 15.37 19.78 -15.64
C LEU A 37 15.84 20.47 -16.92
N THR A 38 15.84 19.71 -18.02
CA THR A 38 16.17 20.16 -19.38
C THR A 38 15.48 19.26 -20.40
N PHE A 39 15.67 19.55 -21.67
CA PHE A 39 15.26 18.64 -22.76
C PHE A 39 16.51 18.00 -23.39
N SER A 40 16.45 16.73 -23.65
CA SER A 40 17.42 16.00 -24.46
C SER A 40 17.16 16.25 -25.96
N PRO A 41 18.12 15.94 -26.85
CA PRO A 41 17.96 16.16 -28.29
C PRO A 41 16.76 15.45 -28.92
N ASP A 42 16.30 14.38 -28.32
CA ASP A 42 15.10 13.61 -28.73
C ASP A 42 13.78 14.23 -28.22
N GLY A 43 13.84 15.43 -27.60
CA GLY A 43 12.68 16.16 -27.09
C GLY A 43 12.11 15.63 -25.75
N ASN A 44 12.76 14.66 -25.13
CA ASN A 44 12.34 14.12 -23.84
C ASN A 44 12.91 14.97 -22.68
N ILE A 45 12.22 14.93 -21.55
CA ILE A 45 12.70 15.56 -20.32
C ILE A 45 13.93 14.80 -19.83
N ALA A 46 14.99 15.55 -19.50
CA ALA A 46 16.24 15.05 -18.96
C ALA A 46 16.69 15.87 -17.75
N ILE A 47 17.67 15.38 -17.03
CA ILE A 47 18.26 16.02 -15.86
C ILE A 47 19.62 16.61 -16.25
N LYS A 48 19.87 17.88 -15.92
CA LYS A 48 21.21 18.46 -15.98
C LYS A 48 22.10 17.83 -14.92
N PRO A 49 23.43 17.68 -15.15
CA PRO A 49 24.37 17.12 -14.15
C PRO A 49 24.23 17.78 -12.77
N LYS A 50 24.07 19.09 -12.71
CA LYS A 50 23.88 19.85 -11.47
C LYS A 50 22.57 19.55 -10.72
N GLY A 51 21.57 18.94 -11.39
CA GLY A 51 20.28 18.54 -10.81
C GLY A 51 20.29 17.17 -10.17
N ILE A 52 21.31 16.33 -10.39
CA ILE A 52 21.35 14.94 -9.94
C ILE A 52 21.11 14.84 -8.43
N ILE A 53 21.81 15.65 -7.62
CA ILE A 53 21.70 15.62 -6.15
C ILE A 53 20.27 15.91 -5.69
N ALA A 54 19.57 16.86 -6.33
CA ALA A 54 18.19 17.17 -5.97
C ALA A 54 17.23 16.02 -6.29
N ILE A 55 17.47 15.30 -7.38
CA ILE A 55 16.72 14.12 -7.77
C ILE A 55 17.02 12.94 -6.84
N GLU A 56 18.27 12.71 -6.48
CA GLU A 56 18.63 11.71 -5.48
C GLU A 56 17.92 11.95 -4.15
N HIS A 57 17.95 13.18 -3.67
CA HIS A 57 17.27 13.59 -2.44
C HIS A 57 15.77 13.31 -2.54
N PHE A 58 15.12 13.71 -3.62
CA PHE A 58 13.70 13.44 -3.88
C PHE A 58 13.38 11.94 -3.83
N LEU A 59 14.15 11.09 -4.51
CA LEU A 59 13.92 9.64 -4.55
C LEU A 59 14.13 8.98 -3.17
N VAL A 60 15.11 9.47 -2.39
CA VAL A 60 15.29 9.03 -0.99
C VAL A 60 14.11 9.41 -0.13
N LEU A 61 13.66 10.68 -0.19
CA LEU A 61 12.51 11.15 0.57
C LEU A 61 11.24 10.38 0.20
N ARG A 62 11.01 10.14 -1.08
CA ARG A 62 9.92 9.29 -1.57
C ARG A 62 9.99 7.90 -0.95
N ASN A 63 11.17 7.26 -0.99
CA ASN A 63 11.35 5.93 -0.36
C ASN A 63 11.02 5.95 1.13
N LEU A 64 11.48 6.98 1.86
CA LEU A 64 11.16 7.13 3.28
C LEU A 64 9.66 7.31 3.53
N MET A 65 8.96 8.12 2.74
CA MET A 65 7.50 8.29 2.82
C MET A 65 6.77 6.96 2.55
N TYR A 66 7.21 6.20 1.54
CA TYR A 66 6.65 4.89 1.27
C TYR A 66 6.82 3.94 2.46
N ARG A 67 8.01 3.86 3.05
CA ARG A 67 8.29 2.96 4.18
C ARG A 67 7.56 3.35 5.47
N THR A 68 7.43 4.65 5.72
CA THR A 68 6.91 5.15 7.01
C THR A 68 5.42 5.48 6.99
N ILE A 69 4.88 5.89 5.87
CA ILE A 69 3.49 6.34 5.74
C ILE A 69 2.67 5.37 4.89
N TYR A 70 2.99 5.24 3.58
CA TYR A 70 2.12 4.47 2.68
C TYR A 70 2.15 2.98 2.96
N ASN A 71 3.31 2.44 3.34
CA ASN A 71 3.55 1.03 3.65
C ASN A 71 3.46 0.72 5.15
N HIS A 72 2.89 1.66 5.93
CA HIS A 72 2.75 1.42 7.36
C HIS A 72 1.77 0.26 7.62
N ARG A 73 2.11 -0.61 8.59
CA ARG A 73 1.30 -1.80 8.94
C ARG A 73 -0.20 -1.52 9.16
N ILE A 74 -0.56 -0.32 9.63
CA ILE A 74 -1.97 0.07 9.83
C ILE A 74 -2.68 0.19 8.48
N ASN A 75 -2.02 0.73 7.45
CA ASN A 75 -2.58 0.81 6.12
C ASN A 75 -2.77 -0.58 5.51
N GLU A 76 -1.82 -1.49 5.73
CA GLU A 76 -1.96 -2.89 5.28
C GLU A 76 -3.14 -3.59 5.96
N ILE A 77 -3.34 -3.37 7.25
CA ILE A 77 -4.49 -3.90 7.99
C ILE A 77 -5.80 -3.29 7.48
N SER A 78 -5.85 -1.98 7.26
CA SER A 78 -7.03 -1.29 6.74
C SER A 78 -7.38 -1.79 5.34
N THR A 79 -6.40 -1.92 4.46
CA THR A 79 -6.57 -2.51 3.13
C THR A 79 -7.08 -3.95 3.21
N TRP A 80 -6.51 -4.77 4.08
CA TRP A 80 -6.99 -6.13 4.33
C TRP A 80 -8.47 -6.16 4.71
N ILE A 81 -8.87 -5.33 5.67
CA ILE A 81 -10.27 -5.25 6.12
C ILE A 81 -11.19 -4.85 4.96
N LEU A 82 -10.82 -3.85 4.17
CA LEU A 82 -11.61 -3.41 3.01
C LEU A 82 -11.70 -4.50 1.94
N GLU A 83 -10.59 -5.18 1.62
CA GLU A 83 -10.57 -6.33 0.71
C GLU A 83 -11.50 -7.45 1.21
N LYS A 84 -11.48 -7.74 2.51
CA LYS A 84 -12.34 -8.77 3.11
C LYS A 84 -13.81 -8.36 3.18
N ILE A 85 -14.13 -7.09 3.34
CA ILE A 85 -15.51 -6.57 3.22
C ILE A 85 -16.03 -6.87 1.82
N ILE A 86 -15.31 -6.48 0.77
CA ILE A 86 -15.72 -6.72 -0.61
C ILE A 86 -15.80 -8.23 -0.91
N PHE A 87 -14.83 -9.01 -0.47
CA PHE A 87 -14.85 -10.47 -0.59
C PHE A 87 -16.09 -11.08 0.07
N THR A 88 -16.40 -10.68 1.30
CA THR A 88 -17.53 -11.17 2.08
C THR A 88 -18.85 -10.88 1.36
N ILE A 89 -19.00 -9.70 0.77
CA ILE A 89 -20.18 -9.32 -0.03
C ILE A 89 -20.29 -10.20 -1.28
N LYS A 90 -19.19 -10.40 -2.00
CA LYS A 90 -19.17 -11.20 -3.23
C LYS A 90 -19.57 -12.66 -2.99
N VAL A 91 -19.01 -13.28 -1.94
CA VAL A 91 -19.27 -14.70 -1.63
C VAL A 91 -20.66 -14.91 -1.05
N ASN A 92 -21.26 -13.90 -0.42
CA ASN A 92 -22.56 -14.00 0.22
C ASN A 92 -23.64 -13.20 -0.54
N PHE A 93 -23.55 -13.12 -1.85
CA PHE A 93 -24.49 -12.39 -2.70
C PHE A 93 -25.97 -12.73 -2.44
N GLU A 94 -26.28 -13.97 -2.08
CA GLU A 94 -27.63 -14.44 -1.77
C GLU A 94 -28.23 -13.81 -0.52
N LYS A 95 -27.42 -13.21 0.36
CA LYS A 95 -27.84 -12.63 1.66
C LYS A 95 -28.36 -11.21 1.53
N LYS A 96 -29.06 -10.81 0.50
CA LYS A 96 -29.77 -9.53 0.34
C LYS A 96 -29.16 -8.32 1.11
N ILE A 97 -27.81 -8.24 1.11
CA ILE A 97 -27.08 -7.12 1.72
C ILE A 97 -27.44 -5.85 0.93
N TRP A 98 -27.78 -4.79 1.65
CA TRP A 98 -28.08 -3.53 0.99
C TRP A 98 -26.85 -2.95 0.30
N ILE A 99 -26.98 -2.68 -0.98
CA ILE A 99 -25.93 -2.05 -1.82
C ILE A 99 -26.66 -1.15 -2.81
N ASP A 100 -26.19 0.09 -3.01
CA ASP A 100 -26.72 0.92 -4.08
C ASP A 100 -26.34 0.36 -5.47
N ASN A 101 -27.04 0.84 -6.49
CA ASN A 101 -26.88 0.31 -7.84
C ASN A 101 -25.48 0.57 -8.41
N SER A 102 -24.87 1.69 -8.09
CA SER A 102 -23.57 2.08 -8.59
C SER A 102 -22.45 1.21 -8.01
N LEU A 103 -22.42 1.06 -6.67
CA LEU A 103 -21.44 0.20 -6.00
C LEU A 103 -21.67 -1.27 -6.33
N HIS A 104 -22.92 -1.71 -6.53
CA HIS A 104 -23.23 -3.05 -6.98
C HIS A 104 -22.57 -3.35 -8.33
N LYS A 105 -22.68 -2.45 -9.33
CA LYS A 105 -21.98 -2.60 -10.61
C LYS A 105 -20.46 -2.68 -10.43
N TRP A 106 -19.88 -1.87 -9.56
CA TRP A 106 -18.44 -1.91 -9.25
C TRP A 106 -17.99 -3.27 -8.71
N ILE A 107 -18.76 -3.83 -7.78
CA ILE A 107 -18.41 -5.10 -7.14
C ILE A 107 -18.61 -6.29 -8.08
N PHE A 108 -19.70 -6.32 -8.86
CA PHE A 108 -20.12 -7.50 -9.61
C PHE A 108 -19.96 -7.39 -11.12
N SER A 109 -19.83 -6.19 -11.68
CA SER A 109 -19.82 -5.93 -13.13
C SER A 109 -18.77 -4.89 -13.54
N SER A 110 -17.61 -4.90 -12.91
CA SER A 110 -16.57 -3.86 -13.08
C SER A 110 -16.09 -3.65 -14.53
N GLN A 111 -16.28 -4.63 -15.41
CA GLN A 111 -15.92 -4.52 -16.83
C GLN A 111 -16.92 -3.69 -17.64
N ASN A 112 -18.11 -3.42 -17.11
CA ASN A 112 -19.22 -2.74 -17.80
C ASN A 112 -19.61 -1.43 -17.08
N LEU A 113 -18.67 -0.78 -16.41
CA LEU A 113 -18.90 0.51 -15.76
C LEU A 113 -18.95 1.62 -16.80
N ASP A 114 -20.00 2.42 -16.77
CA ASP A 114 -20.04 3.68 -17.49
C ASP A 114 -19.37 4.82 -16.67
N PHE A 115 -19.19 5.96 -17.30
CA PHE A 115 -18.53 7.10 -16.67
C PHE A 115 -19.31 7.64 -15.46
N ASP A 116 -20.66 7.62 -15.54
CA ASP A 116 -21.52 8.08 -14.44
C ASP A 116 -21.44 7.14 -13.24
N ASP A 117 -21.40 5.83 -13.47
CA ASP A 117 -21.20 4.84 -12.41
C ASP A 117 -19.81 4.99 -11.76
N PHE A 118 -18.79 5.33 -12.56
CA PHE A 118 -17.45 5.58 -12.07
C PHE A 118 -17.40 6.79 -11.12
N ILE A 119 -17.99 7.92 -11.51
CA ILE A 119 -17.95 9.16 -10.70
C ILE A 119 -18.76 9.02 -9.41
N LYS A 120 -19.86 8.27 -9.41
CA LYS A 120 -20.73 8.11 -8.22
C LYS A 120 -20.09 7.33 -7.09
N ASN A 121 -19.05 6.54 -7.36
CA ASN A 121 -18.36 5.75 -6.35
C ASN A 121 -17.10 6.46 -5.84
N ASP A 122 -17.29 7.53 -5.12
CA ASP A 122 -16.26 8.24 -4.38
C ASP A 122 -16.07 7.68 -2.95
N ASP A 123 -15.11 8.23 -2.23
CA ASP A 123 -14.82 7.84 -0.85
C ASP A 123 -16.02 8.06 0.09
N ILE A 124 -16.84 9.09 -0.17
CA ILE A 124 -18.01 9.42 0.65
C ILE A 124 -19.08 8.35 0.48
N THR A 125 -19.37 7.97 -0.77
CA THR A 125 -20.32 6.92 -1.11
C THR A 125 -19.89 5.59 -0.50
N PHE A 126 -18.64 5.21 -0.65
CA PHE A 126 -18.12 3.98 -0.07
C PHE A 126 -18.16 4.00 1.47
N TYR A 127 -17.77 5.11 2.10
CA TYR A 127 -17.84 5.26 3.56
C TYR A 127 -19.28 5.18 4.09
N TYR A 128 -20.25 5.72 3.35
CA TYR A 128 -21.67 5.57 3.69
C TYR A 128 -22.11 4.10 3.67
N HIS A 129 -21.65 3.30 2.72
CA HIS A 129 -21.91 1.86 2.71
C HIS A 129 -21.32 1.18 3.95
N LEU A 130 -20.09 1.51 4.34
CA LEU A 130 -19.48 0.96 5.57
C LEU A 130 -20.33 1.26 6.81
N ILE A 131 -20.89 2.49 6.91
CA ILE A 131 -21.79 2.87 8.01
C ILE A 131 -23.06 2.01 7.98
N LYS A 132 -23.66 1.80 6.81
CA LYS A 132 -24.85 0.95 6.67
C LYS A 132 -24.56 -0.52 6.98
N TRP A 133 -23.47 -1.04 6.48
CA TRP A 133 -23.09 -2.44 6.69
C TRP A 133 -22.63 -2.73 8.13
N LYS A 134 -22.23 -1.73 8.88
CA LYS A 134 -21.94 -1.85 10.32
C LYS A 134 -23.13 -2.40 11.10
N ASP A 135 -24.35 -2.10 10.69
CA ASP A 135 -25.59 -2.50 11.36
C ASP A 135 -26.32 -3.68 10.67
N GLU A 136 -25.66 -4.31 9.69
CA GLU A 136 -26.20 -5.49 9.03
C GLU A 136 -26.28 -6.69 9.98
N SER A 137 -27.26 -7.57 9.72
CA SER A 137 -27.46 -8.79 10.49
C SER A 137 -26.39 -9.85 10.24
N PHE A 138 -25.68 -9.77 9.13
CA PHE A 138 -24.62 -10.68 8.75
C PHE A 138 -23.32 -10.34 9.50
N GLU A 139 -23.08 -11.05 10.58
CA GLU A 139 -22.04 -10.74 11.56
C GLU A 139 -20.62 -10.57 10.97
N PRO A 140 -20.08 -11.40 10.07
CA PRO A 140 -18.75 -11.17 9.52
C PRO A 140 -18.62 -9.80 8.83
N LEU A 141 -19.61 -9.38 8.08
CA LEU A 141 -19.63 -8.07 7.41
C LEU A 141 -19.72 -6.92 8.42
N SER A 142 -20.71 -6.97 9.32
CA SER A 142 -20.91 -5.93 10.32
C SER A 142 -19.70 -5.76 11.24
N LYS A 143 -19.05 -6.86 11.60
CA LYS A 143 -17.84 -6.87 12.43
C LYS A 143 -16.65 -6.23 11.75
N LEU A 144 -16.40 -6.55 10.47
CA LEU A 144 -15.35 -5.90 9.67
C LEU A 144 -15.59 -4.39 9.54
N CYS A 145 -16.83 -3.98 9.26
CA CYS A 145 -17.20 -2.56 9.14
C CYS A 145 -17.02 -1.83 10.47
N LYS A 146 -17.43 -2.44 11.60
CA LYS A 146 -17.18 -1.91 12.95
C LYS A 146 -15.70 -1.73 13.22
N MET A 147 -14.89 -2.76 12.94
CA MET A 147 -13.43 -2.69 13.10
C MET A 147 -12.82 -1.52 12.35
N PHE A 148 -13.27 -1.27 11.11
CA PHE A 148 -12.75 -0.18 10.29
C PHE A 148 -13.20 1.20 10.80
N ILE A 149 -14.49 1.39 11.04
CA ILE A 149 -15.08 2.68 11.46
C ILE A 149 -14.63 3.07 12.86
N ASP A 150 -14.70 2.12 13.81
CA ASP A 150 -14.39 2.37 15.22
C ASP A 150 -12.87 2.30 15.51
N ARG A 151 -12.05 2.02 14.48
CA ARG A 151 -10.59 1.88 14.55
C ARG A 151 -10.10 0.80 15.54
N ASP A 152 -10.93 -0.21 15.82
CA ASP A 152 -10.51 -1.41 16.53
C ASP A 152 -9.98 -2.46 15.55
N LEU A 153 -8.88 -2.10 14.91
CA LEU A 153 -8.32 -2.84 13.79
C LEU A 153 -7.70 -4.17 14.24
N LEU A 154 -7.67 -5.13 13.31
CA LEU A 154 -6.84 -6.33 13.41
C LEU A 154 -5.40 -5.97 13.78
N LYS A 155 -4.61 -6.95 14.17
CA LYS A 155 -3.18 -6.79 14.44
C LYS A 155 -2.36 -7.38 13.29
N ALA A 156 -1.18 -6.82 13.09
CA ALA A 156 -0.21 -7.36 12.14
C ALA A 156 1.15 -7.50 12.82
N SER A 157 1.81 -8.61 12.57
CA SER A 157 3.20 -8.85 12.99
C SER A 157 4.07 -9.12 11.77
N ASP A 158 5.25 -8.51 11.77
CA ASP A 158 6.23 -8.69 10.70
C ASP A 158 6.87 -10.08 10.80
N ILE A 159 6.75 -10.84 9.72
CA ILE A 159 7.32 -12.17 9.54
C ILE A 159 8.26 -12.24 8.33
N SER A 160 8.71 -11.09 7.82
CA SER A 160 9.55 -10.98 6.61
C SER A 160 10.84 -11.77 6.73
N SER A 161 11.45 -11.78 7.92
CA SER A 161 12.70 -12.50 8.19
C SER A 161 12.56 -14.03 8.23
N LEU A 162 11.34 -14.56 8.25
CA LEU A 162 11.09 -16.00 8.36
C LEU A 162 11.07 -16.67 6.99
N SER A 163 11.52 -17.92 6.93
CA SER A 163 11.39 -18.76 5.74
C SER A 163 9.91 -18.96 5.38
N LYS A 164 9.64 -19.24 4.10
CA LYS A 164 8.27 -19.52 3.62
C LYS A 164 7.59 -20.63 4.42
N MET A 165 8.33 -21.68 4.76
CA MET A 165 7.80 -22.79 5.57
C MET A 165 7.39 -22.30 6.97
N ASN A 166 8.20 -21.48 7.63
CA ASN A 166 7.92 -20.95 8.95
C ASN A 166 6.73 -19.97 8.93
N ARG A 167 6.59 -19.15 7.87
CA ARG A 167 5.41 -18.31 7.67
C ARG A 167 4.13 -19.13 7.59
N LEU A 168 4.14 -20.24 6.85
CA LEU A 168 2.98 -21.16 6.77
C LEU A 168 2.66 -21.84 8.10
N LYS A 169 3.68 -22.20 8.91
CA LYS A 169 3.45 -22.72 10.29
C LYS A 169 2.72 -21.69 11.15
N ILE A 170 3.17 -20.43 11.14
CA ILE A 170 2.51 -19.35 11.90
C ILE A 170 1.08 -19.16 11.42
N LEU A 171 0.85 -19.18 10.11
CA LEU A 171 -0.51 -19.08 9.56
C LEU A 171 -1.39 -20.20 10.07
N ALA A 172 -0.92 -21.45 10.06
CA ALA A 172 -1.68 -22.60 10.56
C ALA A 172 -2.03 -22.47 12.05
N VAL A 173 -1.11 -21.94 12.87
CA VAL A 173 -1.38 -21.66 14.29
C VAL A 173 -2.42 -20.54 14.42
N ALA A 174 -2.26 -19.46 13.69
CA ALA A 174 -3.18 -18.33 13.71
C ALA A 174 -4.60 -18.74 13.28
N THR A 175 -4.73 -19.54 12.21
CA THR A 175 -6.01 -20.11 11.75
C THR A 175 -6.72 -20.86 12.86
N LYS A 176 -6.05 -21.82 13.50
CA LYS A 176 -6.61 -22.60 14.61
C LYS A 176 -7.04 -21.75 15.80
N LEU A 177 -6.24 -20.74 16.14
CA LEU A 177 -6.56 -19.81 17.22
C LEU A 177 -7.76 -18.91 16.88
N CYS A 178 -7.87 -18.45 15.65
CA CYS A 178 -9.02 -17.69 15.16
C CYS A 178 -10.31 -18.51 15.31
N GLU A 179 -10.34 -19.73 14.79
CA GLU A 179 -11.50 -20.62 14.85
C GLU A 179 -11.89 -20.94 16.30
N LYS A 180 -10.91 -21.24 17.16
CA LYS A 180 -11.11 -21.49 18.59
C LYS A 180 -11.78 -20.32 19.30
N ASN A 181 -11.52 -19.08 18.85
CA ASN A 181 -12.09 -17.86 19.42
C ASN A 181 -13.33 -17.36 18.66
N GLY A 182 -13.94 -18.19 17.79
CA GLY A 182 -15.19 -17.86 17.08
C GLY A 182 -15.02 -16.87 15.92
N TYR A 183 -13.80 -16.71 15.38
CA TYR A 183 -13.56 -15.92 14.19
C TYR A 183 -13.47 -16.82 12.95
N ASP A 184 -14.07 -16.38 11.86
CA ASP A 184 -13.85 -16.99 10.55
C ASP A 184 -12.40 -16.72 10.11
N SER A 185 -11.58 -17.77 10.08
CA SER A 185 -10.15 -17.66 9.79
C SER A 185 -9.86 -17.20 8.36
N GLU A 186 -10.74 -17.46 7.39
CA GLU A 186 -10.59 -17.01 6.02
C GLU A 186 -10.73 -15.48 5.90
N ILE A 187 -11.54 -14.88 6.75
CA ILE A 187 -11.84 -13.46 6.77
C ILE A 187 -10.85 -12.70 7.66
N PHE A 188 -10.67 -13.18 8.90
CA PHE A 188 -9.99 -12.43 9.96
C PHE A 188 -8.52 -12.77 10.15
N CYS A 189 -7.97 -13.74 9.38
CA CYS A 189 -6.58 -14.14 9.48
C CYS A 189 -5.96 -14.39 8.12
N GLY A 190 -4.67 -14.07 7.97
CA GLY A 190 -3.94 -14.35 6.72
C GLY A 190 -2.58 -13.70 6.65
N ILE A 191 -1.83 -14.03 5.59
CA ILE A 191 -0.55 -13.41 5.29
C ILE A 191 -0.76 -12.38 4.18
N LYS A 192 -0.31 -11.15 4.42
CA LYS A 192 -0.20 -10.09 3.41
C LYS A 192 1.26 -9.96 3.00
N GLU A 193 1.54 -10.24 1.74
CA GLU A 193 2.86 -10.07 1.14
C GLU A 193 2.88 -8.82 0.29
N ARG A 194 4.03 -8.14 0.28
CA ARG A 194 4.24 -6.93 -0.47
C ARG A 194 5.66 -6.87 -0.99
N SER A 195 5.81 -6.35 -2.20
CA SER A 195 7.07 -6.00 -2.81
C SER A 195 7.06 -4.51 -3.16
N PHE A 196 8.12 -3.81 -2.80
CA PHE A 196 8.31 -2.39 -3.09
C PHE A 196 9.71 -2.13 -3.66
N LYS A 197 9.78 -1.29 -4.69
CA LYS A 197 11.03 -0.75 -5.23
C LYS A 197 11.01 0.76 -5.10
N GLY A 198 12.06 1.32 -4.52
CA GLY A 198 12.19 2.78 -4.37
C GLY A 198 12.36 3.50 -5.71
N PHE A 199 12.88 2.81 -6.73
CA PHE A 199 13.06 3.32 -8.09
C PHE A 199 12.93 2.19 -9.11
N GLU A 200 12.25 2.44 -10.23
CA GLU A 200 12.10 1.51 -11.35
C GLU A 200 12.76 2.06 -12.62
N SER A 201 13.56 1.22 -13.30
CA SER A 201 14.29 1.64 -14.50
C SER A 201 13.45 1.73 -15.78
N ASN A 202 12.20 1.26 -15.75
CA ASN A 202 11.33 1.21 -16.95
C ASN A 202 11.09 2.58 -17.61
N ASN A 203 11.27 3.68 -16.86
CA ASN A 203 11.24 5.06 -17.32
C ASN A 203 12.53 5.77 -16.92
N ALA A 204 13.67 5.19 -17.25
CA ALA A 204 14.98 5.68 -16.84
C ALA A 204 15.12 7.18 -17.08
N LEU A 205 15.27 7.93 -16.00
CA LEU A 205 15.57 9.37 -16.08
C LEU A 205 16.93 9.56 -16.73
N LYS A 206 16.92 10.24 -17.85
CA LYS A 206 18.13 10.53 -18.61
C LYS A 206 18.82 11.76 -18.05
N ILE A 207 20.15 11.71 -18.02
CA ILE A 207 21.00 12.87 -17.73
C ILE A 207 21.53 13.38 -19.05
N TRP A 208 21.44 14.71 -19.27
CA TRP A 208 21.95 15.37 -20.46
C TRP A 208 22.88 16.52 -20.04
N ASP A 209 24.14 16.42 -20.44
CA ASP A 209 25.17 17.43 -20.14
C ASP A 209 25.41 18.45 -21.26
N GLY A 210 24.71 18.31 -22.38
CA GLY A 210 24.88 19.13 -23.59
C GLY A 210 25.61 18.38 -24.71
N THR A 211 26.29 17.28 -24.41
CA THR A 211 27.08 16.48 -25.37
C THR A 211 26.80 14.98 -25.29
N TYR A 212 26.66 14.47 -24.09
CA TYR A 212 26.48 13.05 -23.81
C TYR A 212 25.22 12.77 -22.98
N GLN A 213 24.56 11.67 -23.30
CA GLN A 213 23.40 11.19 -22.59
C GLN A 213 23.74 9.95 -21.76
N SER A 214 23.43 9.97 -20.48
CA SER A 214 23.56 8.82 -19.57
C SER A 214 22.27 8.57 -18.82
N THR A 215 22.19 7.47 -18.08
CA THR A 215 21.05 7.19 -17.18
C THR A 215 21.43 7.53 -15.75
N LEU A 216 20.41 7.88 -14.96
CA LEU A 216 20.59 8.22 -13.54
C LEU A 216 21.21 7.06 -12.76
N GLU A 217 20.83 5.83 -13.09
CA GLU A 217 21.35 4.59 -12.47
C GLU A 217 22.87 4.45 -12.64
N ASN A 218 23.39 4.83 -13.82
CA ASN A 218 24.82 4.75 -14.09
C ASN A 218 25.63 5.85 -13.41
N SER A 219 24.96 6.94 -13.05
CA SER A 219 25.59 8.12 -12.47
C SER A 219 25.51 8.18 -10.95
N SER A 220 24.70 7.30 -10.31
CA SER A 220 24.47 7.32 -8.86
C SER A 220 24.49 5.91 -8.27
N ALA A 221 25.39 5.68 -7.32
CA ALA A 221 25.42 4.46 -6.51
C ALA A 221 24.20 4.36 -5.57
N LEU A 222 23.71 5.50 -5.10
CA LEU A 222 22.52 5.57 -4.24
C LEU A 222 21.28 5.07 -4.97
N ILE A 223 21.08 5.51 -6.22
CA ILE A 223 19.95 5.08 -7.06
C ILE A 223 19.99 3.57 -7.31
N LYS A 224 21.18 3.00 -7.58
CA LYS A 224 21.34 1.54 -7.71
C LYS A 224 20.84 0.78 -6.46
N THR A 225 21.02 1.38 -5.28
CA THR A 225 20.54 0.77 -4.03
C THR A 225 19.02 0.84 -3.94
N LEU A 226 18.40 1.96 -4.34
CA LEU A 226 16.94 2.14 -4.34
C LEU A 226 16.21 1.25 -5.35
N MET A 227 16.90 0.71 -6.34
CA MET A 227 16.34 -0.25 -7.32
C MET A 227 16.14 -1.65 -6.73
N ARG A 228 16.74 -1.96 -5.58
CA ARG A 228 16.55 -3.27 -4.94
C ARG A 228 15.13 -3.39 -4.42
N SER A 229 14.51 -4.53 -4.73
CA SER A 229 13.19 -4.85 -4.19
C SER A 229 13.30 -5.11 -2.69
N GLU A 230 12.45 -4.46 -1.92
CA GLU A 230 12.22 -4.76 -0.52
C GLU A 230 10.94 -5.59 -0.42
N GLU A 231 11.04 -6.80 0.11
CA GLU A 231 9.90 -7.66 0.35
C GLU A 231 9.51 -7.59 1.82
N SER A 232 8.23 -7.46 2.09
CA SER A 232 7.68 -7.52 3.43
C SER A 232 6.51 -8.50 3.49
N SER A 233 6.39 -9.19 4.62
CA SER A 233 5.31 -10.14 4.88
C SER A 233 4.77 -9.92 6.29
N PHE A 234 3.47 -9.78 6.39
CA PHE A 234 2.78 -9.59 7.66
C PHE A 234 1.77 -10.71 7.88
N ILE A 235 1.77 -11.31 9.06
CA ILE A 235 0.63 -12.10 9.53
C ILE A 235 -0.40 -11.15 10.14
N ILE A 236 -1.65 -11.21 9.65
CA ILE A 236 -2.78 -10.42 10.12
C ILE A 236 -3.70 -11.32 10.92
N TYR A 237 -4.20 -10.84 12.07
CA TYR A 237 -5.00 -11.63 13.00
C TYR A 237 -5.80 -10.75 13.98
N PRO A 238 -6.87 -11.28 14.64
CA PRO A 238 -7.61 -10.58 15.68
C PRO A 238 -6.76 -10.29 16.92
N SER A 239 -7.02 -9.17 17.59
CA SER A 239 -6.25 -8.71 18.76
C SER A 239 -6.22 -9.72 19.91
N ILE A 240 -7.27 -10.54 20.06
CA ILE A 240 -7.42 -11.54 21.14
C ILE A 240 -6.32 -12.61 21.12
N ILE A 241 -5.77 -12.96 19.96
CA ILE A 241 -4.72 -14.00 19.84
C ILE A 241 -3.31 -13.41 19.72
N LYS A 242 -3.13 -12.12 20.03
CA LYS A 242 -1.85 -11.40 19.83
C LYS A 242 -0.70 -12.06 20.61
N ASN A 243 -0.92 -12.40 21.85
CA ASN A 243 0.15 -12.91 22.71
C ASN A 243 0.63 -14.30 22.23
N GLU A 244 -0.30 -15.16 21.85
CA GLU A 244 0.01 -16.48 21.32
C GLU A 244 0.81 -16.42 20.02
N ILE A 245 0.42 -15.50 19.10
CA ILE A 245 1.14 -15.32 17.85
C ILE A 245 2.55 -14.76 18.10
N HIS A 246 2.71 -13.80 19.01
CA HIS A 246 4.03 -13.26 19.35
C HIS A 246 4.94 -14.33 19.96
N ASN A 247 4.40 -15.18 20.83
CA ASN A 247 5.14 -16.31 21.43
C ASN A 247 5.61 -17.28 20.34
N GLU A 248 4.72 -17.67 19.42
CA GLU A 248 5.05 -18.58 18.33
C GLU A 248 6.14 -18.00 17.40
N ILE A 249 6.02 -16.72 17.02
CA ILE A 249 7.05 -16.05 16.23
C ILE A 249 8.40 -16.07 16.95
N SER A 250 8.41 -15.82 18.26
CA SER A 250 9.63 -15.81 19.07
C SER A 250 10.27 -17.20 19.16
N LEU A 251 9.47 -18.24 19.36
CA LEU A 251 9.94 -19.63 19.38
C LEU A 251 10.57 -20.05 18.05
N ILE A 252 9.94 -19.69 16.94
CA ILE A 252 10.48 -19.98 15.61
C ILE A 252 11.79 -19.24 15.35
N LYS A 253 11.89 -17.95 15.75
CA LYS A 253 13.12 -17.17 15.58
C LYS A 253 14.29 -17.70 16.42
N ASN A 254 14.02 -18.21 17.60
CA ASN A 254 15.05 -18.77 18.47
C ASN A 254 15.54 -20.16 18.00
N ASN A 255 14.75 -20.86 17.17
CA ASN A 255 15.07 -22.19 16.64
C ASN A 255 15.59 -22.15 15.19
N SER A 256 15.77 -20.98 14.60
CA SER A 256 16.27 -20.75 13.23
C SER A 256 17.68 -20.18 13.23
#